data_1514e4bb9a26bed4bd2ae11178185b71
#
_entry.id   1514e4bb9a26bed4bd2ae11178185b71
#
_cell.length_a   1.000
_cell.length_b   1.000
_cell.length_c   1.000
_cell.angle_alpha   90.00
_cell.angle_beta   90.00
_cell.angle_gamma   90.00
#
_symmetry.space_group_name_H-M   'P 1'
#
loop_
_entity.id
_entity.type
_entity.pdbx_description
1 polymer ?
#
loop_
_entity_poly.entity_id
_entity_poly.type
_entity_poly.pdbx_seq_one_letter_code
_entity_poly.pdbx_strand_id
1 'polypeptide(L)'
;MTTFDITPDKFQHWGFSLDGEIATLTLTVDPTAAAFGTYELKLNSYDIGGDIELANAIRHIRLSHPNVKCVVITSGLEGTFCAGANIRMLAAADHSHKINFCKYTNETRLEMEEASAVSGIKFLAAVNGACSGGGYELALACDHILLVDDKSTSISLPEVTLLGVLPGTGGLTRLTDKRHVRRDRADVIATKAEGTSGEEALEWGLVDELAIPTEFDEAVARRARELAASTVRLEGGPVHVPPLEVKISEDRIDFNWVKVELFESHAELKVLVAAHPDWLLQTARELDDVLCRLRFDYPDIGTLILRTEGPLESAVAMDSALSDSIENGDHEIKLLWKRCLTRLDLTAKTLIAAIEPGSCFVGILFEVALAADRIFMLEGRFEEHDNPLPATSIRLTHTNFGTMPMWN
;
A
#
# COMPACT_ATOMS: atom_id res chain seq x y z
N MET A 1 1.87 -17.47 10.05
CA MET A 1 0.95 -16.61 9.28
C MET A 1 1.44 -15.18 9.38
N THR A 2 1.38 -14.47 8.27
CA THR A 2 1.85 -13.09 8.15
C THR A 2 0.89 -12.13 8.83
N THR A 3 1.42 -11.11 9.52
CA THR A 3 0.63 -10.03 10.11
C THR A 3 0.77 -8.80 9.23
N PHE A 4 -0.32 -8.34 8.61
CA PHE A 4 -0.32 -7.20 7.68
C PHE A 4 -0.74 -5.88 8.32
N ASP A 5 -1.37 -5.90 9.49
CA ASP A 5 -1.73 -4.72 10.25
C ASP A 5 -0.91 -4.66 11.54
N ILE A 6 0.09 -3.79 11.58
CA ILE A 6 1.02 -3.60 12.70
C ILE A 6 1.17 -2.13 13.05
N THR A 7 1.38 -1.86 14.32
CA THR A 7 1.56 -0.50 14.85
C THR A 7 3.05 -0.12 14.93
N PRO A 8 3.38 1.19 14.85
CA PRO A 8 4.79 1.63 14.82
C PRO A 8 5.65 1.18 16.01
N ASP A 9 5.05 0.92 17.17
CA ASP A 9 5.75 0.39 18.35
C ASP A 9 6.25 -1.06 18.18
N LYS A 10 5.79 -1.77 17.15
CA LYS A 10 6.17 -3.16 16.83
C LYS A 10 7.07 -3.27 15.61
N PHE A 11 7.45 -2.16 14.99
CA PHE A 11 8.33 -2.18 13.82
C PHE A 11 9.71 -2.70 14.17
N GLN A 12 10.27 -3.52 13.30
CA GLN A 12 11.60 -4.12 13.41
C GLN A 12 12.60 -3.51 12.42
N HIS A 13 12.09 -2.93 11.33
CA HIS A 13 12.88 -2.42 10.21
C HIS A 13 12.82 -0.91 10.08
N TRP A 14 11.73 -0.27 10.51
CA TRP A 14 11.52 1.16 10.36
C TRP A 14 11.41 1.87 11.70
N GLY A 15 12.25 2.87 11.89
CA GLY A 15 12.08 3.86 12.94
C GLY A 15 11.08 4.92 12.51
N PHE A 16 10.24 5.38 13.45
CA PHE A 16 9.27 6.45 13.24
C PHE A 16 9.47 7.56 14.25
N SER A 17 9.59 8.81 13.79
CA SER A 17 9.65 9.99 14.65
C SER A 17 8.89 11.16 14.05
N LEU A 18 8.49 12.10 14.90
CA LEU A 18 7.71 13.28 14.56
C LEU A 18 8.38 14.55 15.06
N ASP A 19 8.44 15.57 14.21
CA ASP A 19 8.83 16.92 14.56
C ASP A 19 7.88 17.93 13.87
N GLY A 20 6.86 18.36 14.61
CA GLY A 20 5.85 19.30 14.10
C GLY A 20 5.09 18.74 12.89
N GLU A 21 5.28 19.37 11.73
CA GLU A 21 4.66 18.98 10.45
C GLU A 21 5.47 17.94 9.65
N ILE A 22 6.59 17.47 10.21
CA ILE A 22 7.52 16.55 9.56
C ILE A 22 7.54 15.22 10.30
N ALA A 23 7.31 14.11 9.59
CA ALA A 23 7.59 12.77 10.06
C ALA A 23 8.89 12.27 9.44
N THR A 24 9.65 11.49 10.18
CA THR A 24 10.84 10.81 9.65
C THR A 24 10.68 9.31 9.78
N LEU A 25 10.85 8.60 8.67
CA LEU A 25 10.93 7.15 8.57
C LEU A 25 12.39 6.76 8.32
N THR A 26 13.00 6.09 9.28
CA THR A 26 14.41 5.66 9.21
C THR A 26 14.50 4.17 8.99
N LEU A 27 15.00 3.75 7.83
CA LEU A 27 15.21 2.35 7.50
C LEU A 27 16.47 1.83 8.22
N THR A 28 16.27 0.90 9.13
CA THR A 28 17.35 0.17 9.83
C THR A 28 16.93 -1.29 9.93
N VAL A 29 17.15 -2.02 8.84
CA VAL A 29 16.65 -3.38 8.72
C VAL A 29 17.35 -4.31 9.72
N ASP A 30 16.56 -5.02 10.53
CA ASP A 30 17.08 -6.10 11.37
C ASP A 30 17.49 -7.28 10.46
N PRO A 31 18.78 -7.64 10.41
CA PRO A 31 19.26 -8.71 9.54
C PRO A 31 18.64 -10.08 9.83
N THR A 32 18.11 -10.27 11.05
CA THR A 32 17.61 -11.55 11.54
C THR A 32 16.09 -11.69 11.47
N ALA A 33 15.38 -10.60 11.17
CA ALA A 33 13.91 -10.54 11.18
C ALA A 33 13.31 -10.74 9.78
N ALA A 34 13.78 -11.76 9.04
CA ALA A 34 13.19 -12.13 7.76
C ALA A 34 11.74 -12.60 7.92
N ALA A 35 10.82 -12.08 7.10
CA ALA A 35 9.40 -12.43 7.16
C ALA A 35 9.11 -13.89 6.79
N PHE A 36 9.91 -14.45 5.87
CA PHE A 36 9.77 -15.84 5.41
C PHE A 36 11.16 -16.48 5.25
N GLY A 37 11.30 -17.72 5.76
CA GLY A 37 12.52 -18.51 5.53
C GLY A 37 13.69 -18.15 6.44
N THR A 38 14.91 -18.52 6.00
CA THR A 38 16.15 -18.47 6.80
C THR A 38 17.25 -17.63 6.16
N TYR A 39 16.90 -16.67 5.30
CA TYR A 39 17.85 -15.73 4.73
C TYR A 39 18.11 -14.55 5.66
N GLU A 40 19.27 -13.92 5.49
CA GLU A 40 19.66 -12.73 6.23
C GLU A 40 19.41 -11.46 5.39
N LEU A 41 18.85 -10.42 6.02
CA LEU A 41 18.63 -9.12 5.40
C LEU A 41 19.87 -8.24 5.60
N LYS A 42 20.72 -8.11 4.57
CA LYS A 42 21.97 -7.33 4.63
C LYS A 42 21.84 -6.01 3.87
N LEU A 43 22.61 -5.02 4.25
CA LEU A 43 22.73 -3.73 3.56
C LEU A 43 21.37 -3.00 3.40
N ASN A 44 20.55 -3.03 4.42
CA ASN A 44 19.17 -2.52 4.35
C ASN A 44 18.39 -3.12 3.17
N SER A 45 18.72 -4.34 2.71
CA SER A 45 17.83 -5.05 1.80
C SER A 45 16.58 -5.49 2.55
N TYR A 46 15.46 -5.51 1.89
CA TYR A 46 14.18 -5.80 2.51
C TYR A 46 13.46 -6.98 1.83
N ASP A 47 12.54 -7.54 2.57
CA ASP A 47 11.50 -8.45 2.09
C ASP A 47 10.12 -7.84 2.34
N ILE A 48 9.08 -8.66 2.29
CA ILE A 48 7.71 -8.19 2.52
C ILE A 48 7.52 -7.56 3.92
N GLY A 49 8.30 -7.98 4.94
CA GLY A 49 8.23 -7.41 6.29
C GLY A 49 8.54 -5.92 6.30
N GLY A 50 9.61 -5.51 5.63
CA GLY A 50 9.97 -4.09 5.50
C GLY A 50 8.89 -3.25 4.77
N ASP A 51 8.27 -3.82 3.74
CA ASP A 51 7.18 -3.12 3.02
C ASP A 51 5.87 -3.09 3.82
N ILE A 52 5.56 -4.13 4.61
CA ILE A 52 4.40 -4.13 5.52
C ILE A 52 4.55 -2.99 6.55
N GLU A 53 5.71 -2.84 7.16
CA GLU A 53 5.97 -1.76 8.11
C GLU A 53 5.86 -0.38 7.45
N LEU A 54 6.43 -0.19 6.26
CA LEU A 54 6.33 1.05 5.50
C LEU A 54 4.88 1.41 5.17
N ALA A 55 4.09 0.46 4.68
CA ALA A 55 2.67 0.68 4.39
C ALA A 55 1.88 1.07 5.64
N ASN A 56 2.13 0.40 6.77
CA ASN A 56 1.49 0.74 8.04
C ASN A 56 1.96 2.10 8.59
N ALA A 57 3.23 2.46 8.43
CA ALA A 57 3.74 3.78 8.80
C ALA A 57 3.03 4.89 8.01
N ILE A 58 2.89 4.73 6.69
CA ILE A 58 2.19 5.69 5.82
C ILE A 58 0.72 5.79 6.23
N ARG A 59 0.04 4.67 6.43
CA ARG A 59 -1.35 4.63 6.89
C ARG A 59 -1.52 5.32 8.25
N HIS A 60 -0.61 5.06 9.18
CA HIS A 60 -0.60 5.69 10.50
C HIS A 60 -0.44 7.21 10.41
N ILE A 61 0.49 7.69 9.58
CA ILE A 61 0.67 9.14 9.34
C ILE A 61 -0.60 9.74 8.75
N ARG A 62 -1.20 9.12 7.73
CA ARG A 62 -2.38 9.63 7.04
C ARG A 62 -3.58 9.78 7.96
N LEU A 63 -3.85 8.79 8.80
CA LEU A 63 -5.02 8.72 9.65
C LEU A 63 -4.80 9.40 11.01
N SER A 64 -3.67 9.11 11.68
CA SER A 64 -3.47 9.52 13.07
C SER A 64 -2.67 10.81 13.25
N HIS A 65 -2.02 11.33 12.19
CA HIS A 65 -1.19 12.54 12.24
C HIS A 65 -1.61 13.57 11.17
N PRO A 66 -2.80 14.19 11.30
CA PRO A 66 -3.34 15.12 10.29
C PRO A 66 -2.47 16.37 10.09
N ASN A 67 -1.58 16.70 11.02
CA ASN A 67 -0.69 17.85 10.91
C ASN A 67 0.58 17.58 10.08
N VAL A 68 0.91 16.30 9.81
CA VAL A 68 2.11 15.95 9.05
C VAL A 68 1.91 16.29 7.58
N LYS A 69 2.80 17.09 7.02
CA LYS A 69 2.81 17.56 5.64
C LYS A 69 4.00 17.07 4.84
N CYS A 70 5.08 16.64 5.51
CA CYS A 70 6.23 16.06 4.85
C CYS A 70 6.69 14.81 5.59
N VAL A 71 7.04 13.78 4.82
CA VAL A 71 7.66 12.53 5.31
C VAL A 71 9.06 12.45 4.73
N VAL A 72 10.06 12.43 5.60
CA VAL A 72 11.46 12.17 5.25
C VAL A 72 11.72 10.68 5.34
N ILE A 73 12.21 10.08 4.27
CA ILE A 73 12.64 8.69 4.22
C ILE A 73 14.16 8.68 4.16
N THR A 74 14.80 8.05 5.15
CA THR A 74 16.27 7.98 5.25
C THR A 74 16.71 6.62 5.78
N SER A 75 18.03 6.43 5.90
CA SER A 75 18.63 5.20 6.45
C SER A 75 19.38 5.47 7.74
N GLY A 76 19.26 4.53 8.68
CA GLY A 76 20.08 4.48 9.89
C GLY A 76 21.38 3.70 9.72
N LEU A 77 21.61 3.09 8.53
CA LEU A 77 22.85 2.39 8.23
C LEU A 77 23.85 3.28 7.53
N GLU A 78 25.04 3.44 8.11
CA GLU A 78 26.10 4.28 7.55
C GLU A 78 26.51 3.82 6.14
N GLY A 79 26.61 4.75 5.20
CA GLY A 79 27.06 4.50 3.83
C GLY A 79 26.11 3.66 2.96
N THR A 80 24.94 3.29 3.47
CA THR A 80 23.97 2.50 2.72
C THR A 80 22.55 3.02 2.98
N PHE A 81 21.92 3.54 1.94
CA PHE A 81 20.49 3.86 2.04
C PHE A 81 19.65 2.58 1.99
N CYS A 82 19.71 1.84 0.88
CA CYS A 82 18.98 0.59 0.72
C CYS A 82 19.48 -0.18 -0.50
N ALA A 83 19.80 -1.46 -0.32
CA ALA A 83 20.20 -2.36 -1.40
C ALA A 83 19.01 -2.97 -2.18
N GLY A 84 17.77 -2.59 -1.85
CA GLY A 84 16.56 -3.07 -2.50
C GLY A 84 16.07 -4.42 -2.00
N ALA A 85 15.31 -5.12 -2.85
CA ALA A 85 14.76 -6.43 -2.51
C ALA A 85 15.87 -7.46 -2.22
N ASN A 86 15.68 -8.27 -1.18
CA ASN A 86 16.67 -9.25 -0.79
C ASN A 86 16.84 -10.36 -1.85
N ILE A 87 18.04 -10.44 -2.45
CA ILE A 87 18.35 -11.37 -3.55
C ILE A 87 18.19 -12.84 -3.11
N ARG A 88 18.52 -13.18 -1.86
CA ARG A 88 18.38 -14.56 -1.36
C ARG A 88 16.93 -14.94 -1.18
N MET A 89 16.10 -14.01 -0.70
CA MET A 89 14.64 -14.18 -0.68
C MET A 89 14.12 -14.42 -2.10
N LEU A 90 14.47 -13.57 -3.07
CA LEU A 90 14.04 -13.73 -4.45
C LEU A 90 14.51 -15.05 -5.08
N ALA A 91 15.71 -15.52 -4.76
CA ALA A 91 16.21 -16.81 -5.26
C ALA A 91 15.46 -18.00 -4.66
N ALA A 92 15.07 -17.95 -3.39
CA ALA A 92 14.38 -19.03 -2.69
C ALA A 92 12.87 -19.05 -2.91
N ALA A 93 12.25 -17.90 -3.19
CA ALA A 93 10.81 -17.76 -3.35
C ALA A 93 10.29 -18.42 -4.63
N ASP A 94 9.09 -18.96 -4.58
CA ASP A 94 8.34 -19.40 -5.74
C ASP A 94 7.86 -18.23 -6.61
N HIS A 95 7.25 -18.54 -7.75
CA HIS A 95 6.76 -17.54 -8.69
C HIS A 95 5.61 -16.70 -8.11
N SER A 96 4.70 -17.33 -7.39
CA SER A 96 3.55 -16.64 -6.78
C SER A 96 4.01 -15.62 -5.74
N HIS A 97 4.95 -16.00 -4.86
CA HIS A 97 5.52 -15.09 -3.87
C HIS A 97 6.23 -13.89 -4.52
N LYS A 98 7.05 -14.13 -5.56
CA LYS A 98 7.74 -13.05 -6.29
C LYS A 98 6.77 -12.01 -6.87
N ILE A 99 5.70 -12.49 -7.52
CA ILE A 99 4.68 -11.60 -8.10
C ILE A 99 3.94 -10.85 -7.00
N ASN A 100 3.50 -11.53 -5.95
CA ASN A 100 2.75 -10.89 -4.85
C ASN A 100 3.62 -9.90 -4.07
N PHE A 101 4.92 -10.20 -3.89
CA PHE A 101 5.88 -9.26 -3.32
C PHE A 101 6.00 -7.99 -4.18
N CYS A 102 6.25 -8.12 -5.49
CA CYS A 102 6.34 -6.95 -6.38
C CYS A 102 5.04 -6.14 -6.41
N LYS A 103 3.87 -6.80 -6.40
CA LYS A 103 2.57 -6.12 -6.33
C LYS A 103 2.44 -5.31 -5.03
N TYR A 104 2.66 -5.93 -3.88
CA TYR A 104 2.53 -5.27 -2.58
C TYR A 104 3.49 -4.08 -2.45
N THR A 105 4.76 -4.30 -2.82
CA THR A 105 5.78 -3.25 -2.83
C THR A 105 5.37 -2.07 -3.72
N ASN A 106 4.84 -2.35 -4.91
CA ASN A 106 4.39 -1.28 -5.81
C ASN A 106 3.11 -0.59 -5.31
N GLU A 107 2.17 -1.31 -4.70
CA GLU A 107 0.98 -0.75 -4.06
C GLU A 107 1.37 0.26 -2.96
N THR A 108 2.40 -0.03 -2.16
CA THR A 108 2.93 0.89 -1.15
C THR A 108 3.51 2.16 -1.77
N ARG A 109 4.27 2.05 -2.88
CA ARG A 109 4.79 3.23 -3.61
C ARG A 109 3.68 4.06 -4.23
N LEU A 110 2.65 3.43 -4.76
CA LEU A 110 1.46 4.12 -5.27
C LEU A 110 0.69 4.83 -4.16
N GLU A 111 0.64 4.27 -2.95
CA GLU A 111 0.04 4.93 -1.79
C GLU A 111 0.81 6.21 -1.38
N MET A 112 2.14 6.22 -1.49
CA MET A 112 2.95 7.43 -1.29
C MET A 112 2.60 8.50 -2.33
N GLU A 113 2.53 8.11 -3.60
CA GLU A 113 2.20 9.02 -4.71
C GLU A 113 0.76 9.55 -4.61
N GLU A 114 -0.20 8.70 -4.20
CA GLU A 114 -1.56 9.13 -3.91
C GLU A 114 -1.59 10.13 -2.73
N ALA A 115 -0.88 9.84 -1.63
CA ALA A 115 -0.81 10.75 -0.49
C ALA A 115 -0.22 12.12 -0.87
N SER A 116 0.78 12.14 -1.75
CA SER A 116 1.32 13.38 -2.29
C SER A 116 0.35 14.14 -3.17
N ALA A 117 -0.39 13.43 -4.01
CA ALA A 117 -1.30 14.05 -4.99
C ALA A 117 -2.59 14.58 -4.35
N VAL A 118 -3.16 13.87 -3.35
CA VAL A 118 -4.53 14.17 -2.88
C VAL A 118 -4.68 14.30 -1.37
N SER A 119 -3.68 13.90 -0.56
CA SER A 119 -3.72 14.06 0.91
C SER A 119 -2.87 15.22 1.43
N GLY A 120 -2.10 15.88 0.57
CA GLY A 120 -1.23 16.98 0.95
C GLY A 120 -0.03 16.56 1.80
N ILE A 121 0.50 15.34 1.60
CA ILE A 121 1.71 14.83 2.28
C ILE A 121 2.82 14.67 1.24
N LYS A 122 3.89 15.45 1.36
CA LYS A 122 5.05 15.35 0.48
C LYS A 122 6.07 14.35 1.01
N PHE A 123 6.80 13.70 0.11
CA PHE A 123 7.83 12.73 0.46
C PHE A 123 9.21 13.18 0.00
N LEU A 124 10.17 13.17 0.92
CA LEU A 124 11.58 13.47 0.67
C LEU A 124 12.42 12.20 0.88
N ALA A 125 13.08 11.72 -0.17
CA ALA A 125 14.12 10.71 -0.02
C ALA A 125 15.44 11.40 0.33
N ALA A 126 15.90 11.22 1.57
CA ALA A 126 17.20 11.68 2.05
C ALA A 126 18.20 10.53 1.90
N VAL A 127 18.81 10.42 0.71
CA VAL A 127 19.67 9.30 0.31
C VAL A 127 21.08 9.53 0.83
N ASN A 128 21.37 8.99 2.00
CA ASN A 128 22.61 9.16 2.77
C ASN A 128 23.66 8.06 2.53
N GLY A 129 23.51 7.26 1.48
CA GLY A 129 24.42 6.18 1.12
C GLY A 129 23.96 5.42 -0.12
N ALA A 130 24.65 4.33 -0.47
CA ALA A 130 24.36 3.53 -1.65
C ALA A 130 22.86 3.14 -1.74
N CYS A 131 22.25 3.40 -2.90
CA CYS A 131 20.83 3.25 -3.13
C CYS A 131 20.59 2.47 -4.43
N SER A 132 20.17 1.20 -4.30
CA SER A 132 20.16 0.27 -5.42
C SER A 132 18.83 -0.46 -5.57
N GLY A 133 18.44 -0.75 -6.80
CA GLY A 133 17.26 -1.54 -7.14
C GLY A 133 16.00 -1.00 -6.47
N GLY A 134 15.27 -1.85 -5.75
CA GLY A 134 14.06 -1.46 -5.03
C GLY A 134 14.26 -0.33 -4.01
N GLY A 135 15.48 -0.08 -3.54
CA GLY A 135 15.82 1.09 -2.73
C GLY A 135 15.74 2.40 -3.54
N TYR A 136 16.26 2.38 -4.76
CA TYR A 136 16.11 3.53 -5.65
C TYR A 136 14.66 3.65 -6.17
N GLU A 137 13.96 2.54 -6.40
CA GLU A 137 12.53 2.57 -6.74
C GLU A 137 11.68 3.21 -5.63
N LEU A 138 12.06 3.02 -4.35
CA LEU A 138 11.46 3.72 -3.22
C LEU A 138 11.73 5.23 -3.28
N ALA A 139 12.98 5.63 -3.52
CA ALA A 139 13.34 7.04 -3.68
C ALA A 139 12.59 7.69 -4.86
N LEU A 140 12.42 6.98 -5.98
CA LEU A 140 11.67 7.43 -7.15
C LEU A 140 10.16 7.65 -6.86
N ALA A 141 9.60 6.97 -5.86
CA ALA A 141 8.22 7.20 -5.43
C ALA A 141 8.06 8.51 -4.65
N CYS A 142 9.14 9.07 -4.09
CA CYS A 142 9.14 10.35 -3.38
C CYS A 142 8.98 11.55 -4.33
N ASP A 143 8.57 12.69 -3.78
CA ASP A 143 8.45 13.96 -4.52
C ASP A 143 9.81 14.60 -4.80
N HIS A 144 10.77 14.39 -3.92
CA HIS A 144 12.12 14.96 -4.01
C HIS A 144 13.17 13.96 -3.55
N ILE A 145 14.28 13.88 -4.27
CA ILE A 145 15.42 13.02 -3.95
C ILE A 145 16.63 13.91 -3.69
N LEU A 146 17.10 13.94 -2.44
CA LEU A 146 18.34 14.59 -2.04
C LEU A 146 19.40 13.53 -1.82
N LEU A 147 20.48 13.57 -2.62
CA LEU A 147 21.57 12.60 -2.59
C LEU A 147 22.80 13.20 -1.89
N VAL A 148 23.40 12.42 -0.98
CA VAL A 148 24.70 12.79 -0.43
C VAL A 148 25.80 12.71 -1.51
N ASP A 149 26.57 13.77 -1.67
CA ASP A 149 27.73 13.82 -2.59
C ASP A 149 29.04 13.59 -1.83
N ASP A 150 29.27 12.34 -1.47
CA ASP A 150 30.49 11.87 -0.78
C ASP A 150 31.51 11.27 -1.74
N LYS A 151 31.26 11.37 -3.07
CA LYS A 151 32.06 10.80 -4.18
C LYS A 151 32.00 9.26 -4.26
N SER A 152 31.32 8.58 -3.34
CA SER A 152 31.21 7.12 -3.30
C SER A 152 29.76 6.62 -3.45
N THR A 153 28.81 7.42 -3.00
CA THR A 153 27.39 7.08 -3.08
C THR A 153 26.88 7.11 -4.52
N SER A 154 26.23 6.02 -4.93
CA SER A 154 25.58 5.88 -6.24
C SER A 154 24.15 5.42 -6.12
N ILE A 155 23.36 5.76 -7.13
CA ILE A 155 22.02 5.21 -7.37
C ILE A 155 22.07 4.28 -8.57
N SER A 156 21.33 3.17 -8.53
CA SER A 156 21.36 2.16 -9.60
C SER A 156 20.06 1.36 -9.71
N LEU A 157 19.78 0.83 -10.91
CA LEU A 157 18.76 -0.18 -11.17
C LEU A 157 19.47 -1.42 -11.79
N PRO A 158 20.15 -2.24 -10.99
CA PRO A 158 21.04 -3.27 -11.49
C PRO A 158 20.35 -4.59 -11.84
N GLU A 159 19.01 -4.65 -11.79
CA GLU A 159 18.24 -5.89 -11.90
C GLU A 159 18.49 -6.61 -13.23
N VAL A 160 18.59 -5.88 -14.36
CA VAL A 160 18.86 -6.49 -15.67
C VAL A 160 20.22 -7.15 -15.66
N THR A 161 21.23 -6.46 -15.15
CA THR A 161 22.63 -6.92 -15.19
C THR A 161 22.90 -8.06 -14.20
N LEU A 162 22.34 -7.96 -12.98
CA LEU A 162 22.62 -8.92 -11.92
C LEU A 162 21.64 -10.08 -11.85
N LEU A 163 20.38 -9.85 -12.21
CA LEU A 163 19.29 -10.83 -12.02
C LEU A 163 18.64 -11.26 -13.34
N GLY A 164 18.92 -10.59 -14.46
CA GLY A 164 18.30 -10.89 -15.75
C GLY A 164 16.81 -10.55 -15.82
N VAL A 165 16.32 -9.65 -14.93
CA VAL A 165 14.93 -9.20 -14.88
C VAL A 165 14.86 -7.68 -14.91
N LEU A 166 13.70 -7.12 -15.28
CA LEU A 166 13.46 -5.68 -15.18
C LEU A 166 13.21 -5.26 -13.73
N PRO A 167 13.48 -3.99 -13.36
CA PRO A 167 13.02 -3.41 -12.09
C PRO A 167 11.52 -3.64 -11.89
N GLY A 168 11.15 -4.34 -10.81
CA GLY A 168 9.81 -4.93 -10.66
C GLY A 168 8.79 -4.03 -9.95
N THR A 169 9.22 -2.90 -9.38
CA THR A 169 8.35 -2.04 -8.55
C THR A 169 8.19 -0.62 -9.11
N GLY A 170 8.20 -0.50 -10.44
CA GLY A 170 7.83 0.71 -11.17
C GLY A 170 8.97 1.71 -11.40
N GLY A 171 10.24 1.30 -11.22
CA GLY A 171 11.40 2.20 -11.38
C GLY A 171 11.51 2.81 -12.76
N LEU A 172 11.41 1.99 -13.82
CA LEU A 172 11.51 2.49 -15.20
C LEU A 172 10.37 3.44 -15.57
N THR A 173 9.15 3.13 -15.15
CA THR A 173 7.98 4.00 -15.36
C THR A 173 8.16 5.35 -14.64
N ARG A 174 8.63 5.33 -13.40
CA ARG A 174 8.88 6.58 -12.64
C ARG A 174 10.02 7.40 -13.23
N LEU A 175 11.06 6.77 -13.75
CA LEU A 175 12.13 7.49 -14.47
C LEU A 175 11.58 8.23 -15.70
N THR A 176 10.79 7.55 -16.54
CA THR A 176 10.32 8.13 -17.81
C THR A 176 9.10 9.04 -17.61
N ASP A 177 8.09 8.61 -16.88
CA ASP A 177 6.78 9.27 -16.84
C ASP A 177 6.70 10.31 -15.71
N LYS A 178 7.29 10.03 -14.55
CA LYS A 178 7.26 10.96 -13.40
C LYS A 178 8.42 11.96 -13.44
N ARG A 179 9.64 11.49 -13.67
CA ARG A 179 10.84 12.33 -13.67
C ARG A 179 11.25 12.86 -15.05
N HIS A 180 10.59 12.39 -16.10
CA HIS A 180 10.86 12.79 -17.50
C HIS A 180 12.33 12.60 -17.92
N VAL A 181 12.99 11.59 -17.34
CA VAL A 181 14.33 11.20 -17.75
C VAL A 181 14.30 10.74 -19.21
N ARG A 182 15.24 11.25 -20.02
CA ARG A 182 15.37 10.82 -21.42
C ARG A 182 15.53 9.31 -21.50
N ARG A 183 14.81 8.69 -22.45
CA ARG A 183 14.73 7.23 -22.55
C ARG A 183 16.08 6.54 -22.70
N ASP A 184 17.00 7.12 -23.46
CA ASP A 184 18.35 6.60 -23.60
C ASP A 184 19.15 6.60 -22.28
N ARG A 185 18.95 7.61 -21.42
CA ARG A 185 19.54 7.65 -20.08
C ARG A 185 18.87 6.64 -19.14
N ALA A 186 17.55 6.45 -19.25
CA ALA A 186 16.83 5.44 -18.50
C ALA A 186 17.29 4.03 -18.89
N ASP A 187 17.55 3.76 -20.18
CA ASP A 187 18.08 2.49 -20.65
C ASP A 187 19.51 2.25 -20.13
N VAL A 188 20.35 3.28 -20.08
CA VAL A 188 21.71 3.19 -19.54
C VAL A 188 21.71 2.88 -18.06
N ILE A 189 20.93 3.61 -17.23
CA ILE A 189 20.88 3.37 -15.77
C ILE A 189 20.34 1.98 -15.44
N ALA A 190 19.41 1.45 -16.24
CA ALA A 190 18.86 0.10 -16.07
C ALA A 190 19.83 -1.03 -16.47
N THR A 191 20.91 -0.70 -17.16
CA THR A 191 21.93 -1.67 -17.62
C THR A 191 23.32 -1.46 -17.04
N LYS A 192 23.53 -0.39 -16.25
CA LYS A 192 24.79 -0.03 -15.62
C LYS A 192 24.75 -0.45 -14.13
N ALA A 193 25.38 -1.59 -13.81
CA ALA A 193 25.35 -2.13 -12.44
C ALA A 193 25.99 -1.20 -11.40
N GLU A 194 27.03 -0.47 -11.79
CA GLU A 194 27.75 0.49 -10.92
C GLU A 194 26.90 1.71 -10.56
N GLY A 195 25.84 1.95 -11.34
CA GLY A 195 24.96 3.10 -11.13
C GLY A 195 25.58 4.41 -11.60
N THR A 196 25.00 5.51 -11.08
CA THR A 196 25.37 6.90 -11.40
C THR A 196 25.40 7.69 -10.10
N SER A 197 26.32 8.65 -9.97
CA SER A 197 26.55 9.41 -8.73
C SER A 197 26.77 10.90 -9.00
N GLY A 198 26.65 11.72 -7.96
CA GLY A 198 26.99 13.12 -7.94
C GLY A 198 26.32 13.93 -9.07
N GLU A 199 27.13 14.79 -9.70
CA GLU A 199 26.65 15.73 -10.75
C GLU A 199 26.05 15.02 -11.96
N GLU A 200 26.53 13.81 -12.34
CA GLU A 200 25.95 13.05 -13.45
C GLU A 200 24.52 12.62 -13.13
N ALA A 201 24.25 12.17 -11.89
CA ALA A 201 22.92 11.80 -11.45
C ALA A 201 21.97 13.02 -11.46
N LEU A 202 22.44 14.17 -11.02
CA LEU A 202 21.69 15.43 -11.05
C LEU A 202 21.41 15.89 -12.48
N GLU A 203 22.45 15.93 -13.35
CA GLU A 203 22.30 16.32 -14.76
C GLU A 203 21.32 15.43 -15.53
N TRP A 204 21.28 14.14 -15.20
CA TRP A 204 20.36 13.21 -15.85
C TRP A 204 18.93 13.26 -15.31
N GLY A 205 18.69 14.04 -14.25
CA GLY A 205 17.39 14.12 -13.60
C GLY A 205 17.05 12.89 -12.74
N LEU A 206 18.05 12.10 -12.37
CA LEU A 206 17.88 10.91 -11.54
C LEU A 206 17.67 11.27 -10.06
N VAL A 207 18.23 12.43 -9.64
CA VAL A 207 18.04 13.05 -8.32
C VAL A 207 17.73 14.54 -8.50
N ASP A 208 17.25 15.20 -7.46
CA ASP A 208 16.82 16.60 -7.51
C ASP A 208 17.84 17.56 -6.87
N GLU A 209 18.60 17.08 -5.89
CA GLU A 209 19.53 17.91 -5.12
C GLU A 209 20.73 17.09 -4.65
N LEU A 210 21.88 17.76 -4.54
CA LEU A 210 23.08 17.19 -3.96
C LEU A 210 23.47 17.98 -2.71
N ALA A 211 23.97 17.30 -1.68
CA ALA A 211 24.55 17.92 -0.50
C ALA A 211 25.82 17.18 -0.09
N ILE A 212 26.89 17.93 0.25
CA ILE A 212 28.08 17.32 0.81
C ILE A 212 27.81 16.76 2.21
N PRO A 213 28.55 15.75 2.69
CA PRO A 213 28.27 15.08 3.95
C PRO A 213 28.12 16.02 5.15
N THR A 214 28.93 17.08 5.21
CA THR A 214 28.90 18.05 6.32
C THR A 214 27.68 18.97 6.35
N GLU A 215 26.94 19.08 5.25
CA GLU A 215 25.75 19.92 5.10
C GLU A 215 24.47 19.09 4.87
N PHE A 216 24.60 17.77 4.80
CA PHE A 216 23.52 16.89 4.39
C PHE A 216 22.29 17.00 5.31
N ASP A 217 22.48 16.91 6.63
CA ASP A 217 21.37 16.99 7.60
C ASP A 217 20.66 18.35 7.56
N GLU A 218 21.43 19.43 7.40
CA GLU A 218 20.85 20.78 7.28
C GLU A 218 20.07 20.94 5.96
N ALA A 219 20.58 20.38 4.86
CA ALA A 219 19.90 20.37 3.57
C ALA A 219 18.59 19.57 3.62
N VAL A 220 18.61 18.40 4.26
CA VAL A 220 17.40 17.59 4.49
C VAL A 220 16.36 18.36 5.30
N ALA A 221 16.76 18.96 6.44
CA ALA A 221 15.85 19.71 7.29
C ALA A 221 15.28 20.95 6.60
N ARG A 222 16.09 21.65 5.78
CA ARG A 222 15.62 22.77 4.96
C ARG A 222 14.61 22.30 3.92
N ARG A 223 14.93 21.27 3.14
CA ARG A 223 14.07 20.75 2.07
C ARG A 223 12.76 20.20 2.60
N ALA A 224 12.78 19.49 3.73
CA ALA A 224 11.57 18.99 4.37
C ALA A 224 10.61 20.11 4.75
N ARG A 225 11.13 21.24 5.32
CA ARG A 225 10.31 22.42 5.64
C ARG A 225 9.73 23.08 4.39
N GLU A 226 10.53 23.20 3.31
CA GLU A 226 10.07 23.76 2.04
C GLU A 226 8.94 22.91 1.42
N LEU A 227 9.09 21.59 1.44
CA LEU A 227 8.05 20.65 0.96
C LEU A 227 6.79 20.74 1.83
N ALA A 228 6.91 20.76 3.15
CA ALA A 228 5.78 20.93 4.05
C ALA A 228 5.04 22.25 3.81
N ALA A 229 5.78 23.35 3.56
CA ALA A 229 5.20 24.65 3.25
C ALA A 229 4.54 24.73 1.86
N SER A 230 4.88 23.83 0.95
CA SER A 230 4.35 23.80 -0.43
C SER A 230 2.99 23.13 -0.57
N THR A 231 2.46 22.54 0.50
CA THR A 231 1.25 21.75 0.47
C THR A 231 0.29 22.08 1.61
N VAL A 232 -0.96 21.70 1.43
CA VAL A 232 -2.02 21.90 2.43
C VAL A 232 -2.77 20.58 2.60
N ARG A 233 -3.01 20.19 3.85
CA ARG A 233 -3.88 19.07 4.18
C ARG A 233 -5.29 19.57 4.50
N LEU A 234 -6.28 18.70 4.31
CA LEU A 234 -7.63 18.95 4.79
C LEU A 234 -7.63 19.07 6.31
N GLU A 235 -8.49 19.93 6.83
CA GLU A 235 -8.69 20.08 8.27
C GLU A 235 -9.39 18.83 8.85
N GLY A 236 -9.08 18.49 10.08
CA GLY A 236 -9.68 17.37 10.80
C GLY A 236 -8.82 16.90 11.97
N GLY A 237 -9.43 16.16 12.88
CA GLY A 237 -8.74 15.54 14.02
C GLY A 237 -8.04 14.22 13.62
N PRO A 238 -7.19 13.68 14.53
CA PRO A 238 -6.61 12.37 14.35
C PRO A 238 -7.69 11.29 14.42
N VAL A 239 -7.61 10.32 13.50
CA VAL A 239 -8.45 9.13 13.52
C VAL A 239 -7.79 8.10 14.43
N HIS A 240 -8.57 7.54 15.35
CA HIS A 240 -8.12 6.43 16.17
C HIS A 240 -8.14 5.13 15.36
N VAL A 241 -7.00 4.45 15.31
CA VAL A 241 -6.81 3.22 14.54
C VAL A 241 -6.45 2.08 15.50
N PRO A 242 -7.44 1.39 16.10
CA PRO A 242 -7.15 0.28 17.01
C PRO A 242 -6.59 -0.92 16.24
N PRO A 243 -5.76 -1.79 16.86
CA PRO A 243 -5.31 -3.04 16.25
C PRO A 243 -6.48 -3.89 15.77
N LEU A 244 -6.31 -4.58 14.64
CA LEU A 244 -7.31 -5.53 14.16
C LEU A 244 -7.33 -6.77 15.04
N GLU A 245 -8.54 -7.19 15.42
CA GLU A 245 -8.78 -8.46 16.10
C GLU A 245 -9.18 -9.51 15.07
N VAL A 246 -8.37 -10.56 14.94
CA VAL A 246 -8.60 -11.66 14.00
C VAL A 246 -8.54 -13.00 14.71
N LYS A 247 -9.49 -13.90 14.39
CA LYS A 247 -9.47 -15.31 14.80
C LYS A 247 -9.24 -16.14 13.55
N ILE A 248 -8.21 -16.98 13.57
CA ILE A 248 -7.82 -17.81 12.45
C ILE A 248 -7.89 -19.28 12.89
N SER A 249 -8.60 -20.09 12.11
CA SER A 249 -8.64 -21.54 12.22
C SER A 249 -8.16 -22.18 10.90
N GLU A 250 -8.22 -23.50 10.81
CA GLU A 250 -7.84 -24.23 9.60
C GLU A 250 -8.71 -23.86 8.38
N ASP A 251 -9.98 -23.59 8.63
CA ASP A 251 -11.04 -23.37 7.63
C ASP A 251 -11.63 -21.96 7.63
N ARG A 252 -11.18 -21.05 8.51
CA ARG A 252 -11.80 -19.73 8.68
C ARG A 252 -10.82 -18.64 9.06
N ILE A 253 -11.11 -17.41 8.57
CA ILE A 253 -10.52 -16.16 9.03
C ILE A 253 -11.66 -15.23 9.43
N ASP A 254 -11.79 -14.94 10.73
CA ASP A 254 -12.89 -14.17 11.29
C ASP A 254 -12.40 -12.85 11.87
N PHE A 255 -12.72 -11.76 11.21
CA PHE A 255 -12.66 -10.40 11.75
C PHE A 255 -14.05 -9.99 12.31
N ASN A 256 -14.21 -8.73 12.71
CA ASN A 256 -15.51 -8.24 13.17
C ASN A 256 -16.53 -8.17 12.02
N TRP A 257 -16.14 -7.56 10.91
CA TRP A 257 -17.02 -7.26 9.77
C TRP A 257 -16.71 -8.08 8.52
N VAL A 258 -15.53 -8.65 8.41
CA VAL A 258 -15.14 -9.50 7.29
C VAL A 258 -14.93 -10.93 7.77
N LYS A 259 -15.60 -11.87 7.12
CA LYS A 259 -15.53 -13.32 7.40
C LYS A 259 -15.07 -14.05 6.15
N VAL A 260 -14.17 -15.00 6.33
CA VAL A 260 -13.74 -15.88 5.23
C VAL A 260 -13.88 -17.32 5.64
N GLU A 261 -14.53 -18.10 4.79
CA GLU A 261 -14.52 -19.56 4.85
C GLU A 261 -13.56 -20.08 3.78
N LEU A 262 -12.65 -20.96 4.18
CA LEU A 262 -11.57 -21.49 3.34
C LEU A 262 -11.93 -22.93 2.92
N PHE A 263 -11.84 -23.19 1.62
CA PHE A 263 -12.00 -24.50 1.03
C PHE A 263 -10.71 -24.88 0.29
N GLU A 264 -10.63 -26.07 -0.26
CA GLU A 264 -9.41 -26.58 -0.90
C GLU A 264 -8.90 -25.68 -2.05
N SER A 265 -9.79 -25.12 -2.88
CA SER A 265 -9.42 -24.35 -4.08
C SER A 265 -10.08 -22.96 -4.17
N HIS A 266 -11.00 -22.67 -3.27
CA HIS A 266 -11.71 -21.38 -3.25
C HIS A 266 -11.94 -20.90 -1.81
N ALA A 267 -12.28 -19.62 -1.67
CA ALA A 267 -12.72 -19.05 -0.41
C ALA A 267 -14.02 -18.25 -0.61
N GLU A 268 -14.88 -18.25 0.39
CA GLU A 268 -16.03 -17.36 0.47
C GLU A 268 -15.73 -16.21 1.40
N LEU A 269 -15.69 -15.00 0.85
CA LEU A 269 -15.45 -13.76 1.58
C LEU A 269 -16.79 -13.03 1.76
N LYS A 270 -17.20 -12.84 3.00
CA LYS A 270 -18.45 -12.17 3.36
C LYS A 270 -18.19 -10.89 4.13
N VAL A 271 -18.75 -9.77 3.66
CA VAL A 271 -18.76 -8.48 4.37
C VAL A 271 -20.08 -8.34 5.10
N LEU A 272 -20.02 -8.21 6.44
CA LEU A 272 -21.17 -7.97 7.30
C LEU A 272 -21.37 -6.44 7.43
N VAL A 273 -22.60 -5.99 7.21
CA VAL A 273 -22.95 -4.57 7.28
C VAL A 273 -23.71 -4.26 8.55
N ALA A 274 -23.28 -3.22 9.26
CA ALA A 274 -23.97 -2.68 10.41
C ALA A 274 -23.89 -1.14 10.44
N ALA A 275 -24.87 -0.50 11.02
CA ALA A 275 -24.82 0.93 11.30
C ALA A 275 -23.96 1.18 12.54
N HIS A 276 -22.64 1.20 12.36
CA HIS A 276 -21.65 1.43 13.42
C HIS A 276 -20.65 2.52 12.99
N PRO A 277 -20.29 3.47 13.87
CA PRO A 277 -19.39 4.58 13.51
C PRO A 277 -18.06 4.13 12.90
N ASP A 278 -17.48 3.06 13.43
CA ASP A 278 -16.18 2.58 13.01
C ASP A 278 -16.25 1.61 11.80
N TRP A 279 -17.46 1.29 11.33
CA TRP A 279 -17.65 0.26 10.30
C TRP A 279 -16.84 0.54 9.03
N LEU A 280 -16.86 1.78 8.54
CA LEU A 280 -16.16 2.17 7.30
C LEU A 280 -14.65 1.94 7.40
N LEU A 281 -14.03 2.41 8.47
CA LEU A 281 -12.59 2.26 8.68
C LEU A 281 -12.20 0.81 8.94
N GLN A 282 -12.91 0.15 9.85
CA GLN A 282 -12.56 -1.20 10.26
C GLN A 282 -12.77 -2.19 9.12
N THR A 283 -13.90 -2.12 8.40
CA THR A 283 -14.19 -3.01 7.28
C THR A 283 -13.17 -2.86 6.15
N ALA A 284 -12.75 -1.63 5.82
CA ALA A 284 -11.71 -1.42 4.82
C ALA A 284 -10.38 -2.07 5.24
N ARG A 285 -9.97 -1.92 6.50
CA ARG A 285 -8.73 -2.52 7.02
C ARG A 285 -8.82 -4.05 7.09
N GLU A 286 -9.94 -4.59 7.54
CA GLU A 286 -10.17 -6.03 7.59
C GLU A 286 -10.18 -6.66 6.19
N LEU A 287 -10.79 -6.01 5.22
CA LEU A 287 -10.79 -6.42 3.82
C LEU A 287 -9.38 -6.38 3.24
N ASP A 288 -8.63 -5.31 3.50
CA ASP A 288 -7.24 -5.13 3.07
C ASP A 288 -6.33 -6.24 3.62
N ASP A 289 -6.42 -6.53 4.93
CA ASP A 289 -5.66 -7.60 5.59
C ASP A 289 -6.02 -8.99 5.02
N VAL A 290 -7.31 -9.29 4.85
CA VAL A 290 -7.77 -10.55 4.26
C VAL A 290 -7.21 -10.76 2.86
N LEU A 291 -7.27 -9.74 2.01
CA LEU A 291 -6.75 -9.83 0.64
C LEU A 291 -5.24 -10.11 0.63
N CYS A 292 -4.48 -9.48 1.52
CA CYS A 292 -3.07 -9.75 1.69
C CYS A 292 -2.82 -11.19 2.17
N ARG A 293 -3.54 -11.67 3.18
CA ARG A 293 -3.43 -13.06 3.66
C ARG A 293 -3.74 -14.06 2.56
N LEU A 294 -4.81 -13.86 1.81
CA LEU A 294 -5.17 -14.75 0.69
C LEU A 294 -4.11 -14.78 -0.42
N ARG A 295 -3.35 -13.69 -0.60
CA ARG A 295 -2.23 -13.66 -1.55
C ARG A 295 -0.99 -14.39 -1.06
N PHE A 296 -0.63 -14.23 0.22
CA PHE A 296 0.66 -14.70 0.75
C PHE A 296 0.57 -15.99 1.53
N ASP A 297 -0.47 -16.18 2.35
CA ASP A 297 -0.61 -17.35 3.22
C ASP A 297 -1.43 -18.46 2.57
N TYR A 298 -2.28 -18.14 1.54
CA TYR A 298 -3.16 -19.09 0.85
C TYR A 298 -3.01 -19.01 -0.69
N PRO A 299 -1.82 -19.28 -1.24
CA PRO A 299 -1.57 -19.15 -2.68
C PRO A 299 -2.39 -20.13 -3.54
N ASP A 300 -2.75 -21.28 -2.99
CA ASP A 300 -3.49 -22.34 -3.71
C ASP A 300 -4.98 -22.01 -3.91
N ILE A 301 -5.53 -21.06 -3.16
CA ILE A 301 -6.89 -20.59 -3.37
C ILE A 301 -6.92 -19.77 -4.67
N GLY A 302 -7.59 -20.30 -5.69
CA GLY A 302 -7.68 -19.67 -7.02
C GLY A 302 -8.92 -18.82 -7.22
N THR A 303 -9.97 -18.99 -6.40
CA THR A 303 -11.26 -18.31 -6.57
C THR A 303 -11.75 -17.71 -5.26
N LEU A 304 -12.25 -16.48 -5.31
CA LEU A 304 -12.94 -15.80 -4.20
C LEU A 304 -14.40 -15.58 -4.57
N ILE A 305 -15.31 -16.07 -3.72
CA ILE A 305 -16.75 -15.80 -3.81
C ILE A 305 -17.04 -14.64 -2.87
N LEU A 306 -17.44 -13.49 -3.41
CA LEU A 306 -17.71 -12.26 -2.68
C LEU A 306 -19.20 -12.19 -2.31
N ARG A 307 -19.47 -12.01 -1.03
CA ARG A 307 -20.83 -11.91 -0.46
C ARG A 307 -20.95 -10.71 0.44
N THR A 308 -22.15 -10.21 0.60
CA THR A 308 -22.48 -9.18 1.61
C THR A 308 -23.72 -9.63 2.37
N GLU A 309 -23.81 -9.25 3.65
CA GLU A 309 -24.97 -9.58 4.50
C GLU A 309 -25.25 -8.44 5.47
N GLY A 310 -26.51 -8.05 5.61
CA GLY A 310 -26.94 -7.06 6.58
C GLY A 310 -28.16 -6.25 6.13
N PRO A 311 -28.61 -5.32 6.96
CA PRO A 311 -29.73 -4.45 6.62
C PRO A 311 -29.37 -3.50 5.46
N LEU A 312 -30.18 -3.47 4.42
CA LEU A 312 -29.99 -2.62 3.25
C LEU A 312 -29.88 -1.12 3.63
N GLU A 313 -30.71 -0.68 4.58
CA GLU A 313 -30.70 0.72 5.04
C GLU A 313 -29.40 1.08 5.79
N SER A 314 -28.79 0.11 6.49
CA SER A 314 -27.47 0.31 7.10
C SER A 314 -26.39 0.48 6.04
N ALA A 315 -26.42 -0.31 4.95
CA ALA A 315 -25.49 -0.16 3.84
C ALA A 315 -25.62 1.23 3.19
N VAL A 316 -26.85 1.69 2.96
CA VAL A 316 -27.12 3.04 2.41
C VAL A 316 -26.61 4.13 3.35
N ALA A 317 -26.81 4.01 4.66
CA ALA A 317 -26.37 5.01 5.62
C ALA A 317 -24.84 5.09 5.68
N MET A 318 -24.14 3.96 5.68
CA MET A 318 -22.67 3.92 5.65
C MET A 318 -22.10 4.49 4.36
N ASP A 319 -22.70 4.18 3.22
CA ASP A 319 -22.29 4.72 1.93
C ASP A 319 -22.50 6.24 1.85
N SER A 320 -23.61 6.76 2.36
CA SER A 320 -23.85 8.21 2.44
C SER A 320 -22.83 8.89 3.36
N ALA A 321 -22.51 8.31 4.51
CA ALA A 321 -21.49 8.85 5.41
C ALA A 321 -20.11 8.93 4.71
N LEU A 322 -19.76 7.93 3.92
CA LEU A 322 -18.51 7.93 3.14
C LEU A 322 -18.50 9.04 2.08
N SER A 323 -19.64 9.28 1.41
CA SER A 323 -19.74 10.25 0.31
C SER A 323 -19.76 11.70 0.78
N ASP A 324 -20.46 11.99 1.87
CA ASP A 324 -20.84 13.35 2.27
C ASP A 324 -19.78 14.05 3.12
N SER A 325 -18.86 13.31 3.71
CA SER A 325 -17.87 13.90 4.60
C SER A 325 -16.72 14.58 3.84
N ILE A 326 -16.29 15.72 4.39
CA ILE A 326 -15.22 16.58 3.86
C ILE A 326 -14.00 16.70 4.80
N GLU A 327 -14.04 16.08 5.98
CA GLU A 327 -12.93 16.13 6.94
C GLU A 327 -11.76 15.22 6.49
N ASN A 328 -10.55 15.55 6.97
CA ASN A 328 -9.34 14.80 6.63
C ASN A 328 -9.47 13.30 6.93
N GLY A 329 -9.99 12.93 8.09
CA GLY A 329 -10.14 11.52 8.49
C GLY A 329 -11.01 10.73 7.53
N ASP A 330 -12.16 11.27 7.17
CA ASP A 330 -13.08 10.60 6.25
C ASP A 330 -12.56 10.58 4.81
N HIS A 331 -11.82 11.61 4.40
CA HIS A 331 -11.11 11.62 3.14
C HIS A 331 -10.08 10.46 3.07
N GLU A 332 -9.30 10.27 4.12
CA GLU A 332 -8.32 9.17 4.18
C GLU A 332 -8.99 7.78 4.23
N ILE A 333 -10.15 7.66 4.89
CA ILE A 333 -10.96 6.42 4.87
C ILE A 333 -11.48 6.15 3.45
N LYS A 334 -11.93 7.16 2.75
CA LYS A 334 -12.35 7.08 1.34
C LYS A 334 -11.22 6.56 0.44
N LEU A 335 -10.02 7.10 0.60
CA LEU A 335 -8.84 6.67 -0.13
C LEU A 335 -8.39 5.25 0.26
N LEU A 336 -8.56 4.85 1.52
CA LEU A 336 -8.32 3.47 1.96
C LEU A 336 -9.26 2.49 1.24
N TRP A 337 -10.56 2.78 1.16
CA TRP A 337 -11.51 1.98 0.37
C TRP A 337 -11.10 1.86 -1.10
N LYS A 338 -10.68 2.97 -1.71
CA LYS A 338 -10.19 2.99 -3.08
C LYS A 338 -8.99 2.06 -3.26
N ARG A 339 -8.03 2.07 -2.33
CA ARG A 339 -6.88 1.15 -2.36
C ARG A 339 -7.30 -0.31 -2.16
N CYS A 340 -8.27 -0.59 -1.28
CA CYS A 340 -8.82 -1.94 -1.12
C CYS A 340 -9.45 -2.46 -2.42
N LEU A 341 -10.22 -1.63 -3.12
CA LEU A 341 -10.83 -1.99 -4.42
C LEU A 341 -9.75 -2.27 -5.46
N THR A 342 -8.71 -1.41 -5.55
CA THR A 342 -7.57 -1.63 -6.44
C THR A 342 -6.84 -2.95 -6.11
N ARG A 343 -6.65 -3.23 -4.82
CA ARG A 343 -6.02 -4.48 -4.39
C ARG A 343 -6.88 -5.70 -4.70
N LEU A 344 -8.19 -5.59 -4.56
CA LEU A 344 -9.14 -6.65 -4.94
C LEU A 344 -9.00 -6.97 -6.44
N ASP A 345 -9.07 -5.96 -7.31
CA ASP A 345 -8.90 -6.09 -8.76
C ASP A 345 -7.54 -6.72 -9.14
N LEU A 346 -6.46 -6.31 -8.45
CA LEU A 346 -5.10 -6.81 -8.71
C LEU A 346 -4.76 -8.14 -8.00
N THR A 347 -5.71 -8.78 -7.34
CA THR A 347 -5.43 -9.98 -6.52
C THR A 347 -5.05 -11.21 -7.34
N ALA A 348 -5.33 -11.25 -8.66
CA ALA A 348 -5.01 -12.35 -9.57
C ALA A 348 -5.64 -13.69 -9.17
N LYS A 349 -6.80 -13.63 -8.54
CA LYS A 349 -7.69 -14.76 -8.26
C LYS A 349 -8.97 -14.53 -9.04
N THR A 350 -9.69 -15.58 -9.41
CA THR A 350 -11.01 -15.42 -10.01
C THR A 350 -11.98 -14.87 -8.97
N LEU A 351 -12.60 -13.73 -9.26
CA LEU A 351 -13.54 -13.06 -8.38
C LEU A 351 -14.97 -13.28 -8.87
N ILE A 352 -15.82 -13.82 -8.00
CA ILE A 352 -17.24 -14.08 -8.28
C ILE A 352 -18.09 -13.36 -7.24
N ALA A 353 -18.89 -12.39 -7.62
CA ALA A 353 -19.87 -11.78 -6.74
C ALA A 353 -21.17 -12.59 -6.77
N ALA A 354 -21.62 -13.06 -5.59
CA ALA A 354 -22.87 -13.79 -5.42
C ALA A 354 -23.90 -12.88 -4.74
N ILE A 355 -24.92 -12.47 -5.48
CA ILE A 355 -25.98 -11.56 -5.00
C ILE A 355 -27.24 -12.37 -4.75
N GLU A 356 -27.63 -12.48 -3.48
CA GLU A 356 -28.70 -13.35 -3.00
C GLU A 356 -29.68 -12.55 -2.13
N PRO A 357 -30.86 -13.12 -1.78
CA PRO A 357 -31.71 -12.52 -0.76
C PRO A 357 -30.96 -12.28 0.55
N GLY A 358 -31.02 -11.04 1.05
CA GLY A 358 -30.24 -10.62 2.22
C GLY A 358 -28.89 -9.98 1.89
N SER A 359 -28.43 -10.04 0.64
CA SER A 359 -27.28 -9.28 0.18
C SER A 359 -27.58 -7.78 0.20
N CYS A 360 -26.53 -6.98 0.49
CA CYS A 360 -26.59 -5.54 0.56
C CYS A 360 -25.51 -4.86 -0.31
N PHE A 361 -25.44 -5.25 -1.59
CA PHE A 361 -24.57 -4.61 -2.57
C PHE A 361 -25.11 -3.23 -2.94
N VAL A 362 -24.66 -2.22 -2.18
CA VAL A 362 -25.07 -0.82 -2.30
C VAL A 362 -23.83 0.06 -2.33
N GLY A 363 -23.79 1.05 -3.20
CA GLY A 363 -22.71 2.05 -3.25
C GLY A 363 -21.32 1.43 -3.24
N ILE A 364 -20.53 1.69 -2.20
CA ILE A 364 -19.16 1.17 -2.08
C ILE A 364 -19.10 -0.37 -2.09
N LEU A 365 -20.08 -1.05 -1.52
CA LEU A 365 -20.15 -2.51 -1.58
C LEU A 365 -20.53 -3.02 -2.97
N PHE A 366 -21.23 -2.20 -3.76
CA PHE A 366 -21.47 -2.57 -5.15
C PHE A 366 -20.20 -2.41 -6.00
N GLU A 367 -19.28 -1.47 -5.66
CA GLU A 367 -17.95 -1.41 -6.30
C GLU A 367 -17.16 -2.71 -6.07
N VAL A 368 -17.31 -3.36 -4.89
CA VAL A 368 -16.73 -4.69 -4.64
C VAL A 368 -17.26 -5.74 -5.62
N ALA A 369 -18.56 -5.70 -5.93
CA ALA A 369 -19.14 -6.59 -6.95
C ALA A 369 -18.69 -6.23 -8.37
N LEU A 370 -18.54 -4.94 -8.68
CA LEU A 370 -18.08 -4.48 -10.00
C LEU A 370 -16.60 -4.84 -10.28
N ALA A 371 -15.79 -5.02 -9.24
CA ALA A 371 -14.43 -5.55 -9.37
C ALA A 371 -14.39 -7.06 -9.67
N ALA A 372 -15.52 -7.76 -9.60
CA ALA A 372 -15.56 -9.20 -9.85
C ALA A 372 -15.53 -9.56 -11.34
N ASP A 373 -14.86 -10.65 -11.69
CA ASP A 373 -14.85 -11.21 -13.05
C ASP A 373 -16.25 -11.66 -13.51
N ARG A 374 -17.08 -12.07 -12.55
CA ARG A 374 -18.45 -12.52 -12.80
C ARG A 374 -19.36 -12.11 -11.64
N ILE A 375 -20.54 -11.63 -11.99
CA ILE A 375 -21.61 -11.34 -11.04
C ILE A 375 -22.78 -12.29 -11.32
N PHE A 376 -23.15 -13.06 -10.30
CA PHE A 376 -24.34 -13.90 -10.32
C PHE A 376 -25.39 -13.32 -9.38
N MET A 377 -26.56 -13.07 -9.90
CA MET A 377 -27.70 -12.55 -9.14
C MET A 377 -28.86 -13.54 -9.19
N LEU A 378 -29.31 -13.97 -8.02
CA LEU A 378 -30.47 -14.88 -7.91
C LEU A 378 -31.75 -14.12 -8.26
N GLU A 379 -32.48 -14.60 -9.24
CA GLU A 379 -33.85 -14.14 -9.53
C GLU A 379 -34.85 -14.89 -8.65
N GLY A 380 -35.36 -14.24 -7.59
CA GLY A 380 -36.35 -14.87 -6.70
C GLY A 380 -36.09 -14.63 -5.21
N ARG A 381 -36.63 -15.53 -4.40
CA ARG A 381 -36.51 -15.57 -2.95
C ARG A 381 -36.29 -17.00 -2.51
N PHE A 382 -35.69 -17.19 -1.35
CA PHE A 382 -35.67 -18.49 -0.69
C PHE A 382 -37.04 -18.74 -0.04
N GLU A 383 -37.78 -19.77 -0.49
CA GLU A 383 -39.15 -20.04 -0.06
C GLU A 383 -39.23 -20.73 1.31
N GLU A 384 -38.14 -21.32 1.80
CA GLU A 384 -38.10 -22.18 2.98
C GLU A 384 -37.86 -21.46 4.31
N HIS A 385 -37.88 -20.13 4.35
CA HIS A 385 -37.65 -19.36 5.57
C HIS A 385 -38.96 -18.91 6.23
N ASP A 386 -39.11 -19.19 7.55
CA ASP A 386 -40.20 -18.67 8.40
C ASP A 386 -40.29 -17.13 8.38
N ASN A 387 -39.20 -16.44 8.00
CA ASN A 387 -39.15 -14.99 7.80
C ASN A 387 -38.45 -14.70 6.48
N PRO A 388 -39.16 -14.62 5.36
CA PRO A 388 -38.54 -14.51 4.04
C PRO A 388 -37.80 -13.19 3.89
N LEU A 389 -36.52 -13.29 3.50
CA LEU A 389 -35.69 -12.14 3.15
C LEU A 389 -36.27 -11.39 1.93
N PRO A 390 -36.01 -10.08 1.79
CA PRO A 390 -36.41 -9.33 0.61
C PRO A 390 -35.87 -9.97 -0.68
N ALA A 391 -36.55 -9.73 -1.79
CA ALA A 391 -36.04 -10.14 -3.08
C ALA A 391 -34.66 -9.52 -3.33
N THR A 392 -33.81 -10.24 -4.02
CA THR A 392 -32.47 -9.83 -4.42
C THR A 392 -32.50 -8.46 -5.12
N SER A 393 -31.62 -7.57 -4.71
CA SER A 393 -31.49 -6.24 -5.29
C SER A 393 -30.04 -5.72 -5.22
N ILE A 394 -29.72 -4.80 -6.12
CA ILE A 394 -28.53 -3.96 -6.07
C ILE A 394 -28.97 -2.50 -6.02
N ARG A 395 -28.16 -1.63 -5.45
CA ARG A 395 -28.47 -0.22 -5.38
C ARG A 395 -27.27 0.65 -5.71
N LEU A 396 -27.41 1.48 -6.73
CA LEU A 396 -26.44 2.51 -7.08
C LEU A 396 -26.71 3.76 -6.24
N THR A 397 -25.62 4.42 -5.87
CA THR A 397 -25.64 5.68 -5.11
C THR A 397 -24.73 6.71 -5.76
N HIS A 398 -24.60 7.88 -5.15
CA HIS A 398 -23.65 8.90 -5.61
C HIS A 398 -22.20 8.41 -5.59
N THR A 399 -21.85 7.49 -4.67
CA THR A 399 -20.53 6.87 -4.58
C THR A 399 -20.07 6.27 -5.90
N ASN A 400 -20.97 5.59 -6.60
CA ASN A 400 -20.65 4.91 -7.87
C ASN A 400 -20.42 5.87 -9.04
N PHE A 401 -20.92 7.11 -8.98
CA PHE A 401 -20.82 8.07 -10.08
C PHE A 401 -19.93 9.28 -9.79
N GLY A 402 -19.64 9.55 -8.53
CA GLY A 402 -18.91 10.73 -8.10
C GLY A 402 -17.67 10.40 -7.29
N THR A 403 -17.87 9.85 -6.11
CA THR A 403 -16.80 9.63 -5.13
C THR A 403 -15.90 8.44 -5.50
N MET A 404 -16.50 7.34 -5.88
CA MET A 404 -15.85 6.12 -6.35
C MET A 404 -16.45 5.78 -7.71
N PRO A 405 -15.94 6.35 -8.82
CA PRO A 405 -16.43 5.95 -10.13
C PRO A 405 -16.21 4.46 -10.32
N MET A 406 -17.15 3.81 -11.02
CA MET A 406 -17.07 2.40 -11.36
C MET A 406 -15.66 2.07 -11.84
N TRP A 407 -15.02 1.13 -11.18
CA TRP A 407 -13.60 0.89 -11.24
C TRP A 407 -13.13 0.15 -12.51
N ASN A 408 -13.91 0.13 -13.55
CA ASN A 408 -13.55 -0.48 -14.84
C ASN A 408 -13.66 0.52 -15.98
#